data_78f51424e26ba615d0a28bafbf4f5280
#
_entry.id   78f51424e26ba615d0a28bafbf4f5280
#
_cell.length_a   1.000
_cell.length_b   1.000
_cell.length_c   1.000
_cell.angle_alpha   90.00
_cell.angle_beta   90.00
_cell.angle_gamma   90.00
#
_symmetry.space_group_name_H-M   'P 1'
#
loop_
_entity.id
_entity.type
_entity.pdbx_description
1 polymer ?
#
loop_
_entity_poly.entity_id
_entity_poly.type
_entity_poly.pdbx_seq_one_letter_code
_entity_poly.pdbx_strand_id
1 'polypeptide(L)'
;MSSMNHTSIEYVSMEKIPLDLECQYDFLSGNGIRLTSVESFDKKNQKIFHGLQSEFFGTDFSSDWAFKERYRCKCGKYLGKGYLGFTCDRCGTKVEYHDIDLKKFGWVIIDHFQILSPIYSAKLAEALGKVDGESVLRQILNRRYDDPQNPDYTDKDLINLKKHPFIKKGMQWLRENINEVLDYYQRRKPNKKDLFEELRSEQSCMWTHSIPIYTSLLRTELPGEKGSKNYKLKINTYMKSIIKLANSINEVSPDEFDYYTLNSIDIKLAAIQREVDATFEINYKDLTEKTGVITSKVLGGRYNFSARDILVPDSGNLRSDECILGYIPFMELFRYELENEYRKLTGCTPAQANTAWKKATNRFDSKFYSIIEHMLNDRESSKYLGILINRNPSEAL
;
A
#
# COMPACT_ATOMS: atom_id res chain seq x y z
N MET A 1 32.46 29.77 -24.65
CA MET A 1 31.62 29.86 -23.44
C MET A 1 30.36 29.06 -23.70
N SER A 2 30.35 27.84 -23.21
CA SER A 2 29.21 26.91 -23.34
C SER A 2 28.17 27.32 -22.31
N SER A 3 26.96 27.67 -22.75
CA SER A 3 25.81 27.92 -21.88
C SER A 3 25.45 26.62 -21.15
N MET A 4 25.68 26.56 -19.85
CA MET A 4 25.09 25.53 -19.02
C MET A 4 23.55 25.71 -19.11
N ASN A 5 22.90 24.77 -19.74
CA ASN A 5 21.46 24.63 -19.65
C ASN A 5 21.12 24.29 -18.19
N HIS A 6 20.63 25.27 -17.45
CA HIS A 6 19.97 25.00 -16.17
C HIS A 6 18.72 24.14 -16.47
N THR A 7 18.82 22.87 -16.18
CA THR A 7 17.62 22.02 -16.06
C THR A 7 16.80 22.57 -14.90
N SER A 8 15.71 23.27 -15.21
CA SER A 8 14.72 23.62 -14.20
C SER A 8 14.13 22.34 -13.65
N ILE A 9 14.20 22.16 -12.34
CA ILE A 9 13.46 21.11 -11.67
C ILE A 9 11.99 21.51 -11.74
N GLU A 10 11.22 20.83 -12.57
CA GLU A 10 9.77 20.98 -12.55
C GLU A 10 9.25 20.38 -11.23
N TYR A 11 8.57 21.20 -10.44
CA TYR A 11 7.85 20.72 -9.27
C TYR A 11 6.60 19.99 -9.76
N VAL A 12 6.52 18.69 -9.49
CA VAL A 12 5.27 17.96 -9.65
C VAL A 12 4.40 18.30 -8.44
N SER A 13 3.40 19.14 -8.62
CA SER A 13 2.36 19.32 -7.61
C SER A 13 1.44 18.11 -7.64
N MET A 14 1.27 17.44 -6.49
CA MET A 14 0.26 16.39 -6.34
C MET A 14 -1.08 17.09 -6.09
N GLU A 15 -1.92 17.16 -7.11
CA GLU A 15 -3.30 17.60 -6.93
C GLU A 15 -4.14 16.50 -6.29
N LYS A 16 -5.06 16.90 -5.41
CA LYS A 16 -6.03 16.00 -4.82
C LYS A 16 -7.17 15.80 -5.82
N ILE A 17 -7.30 14.60 -6.34
CA ILE A 17 -8.33 14.25 -7.33
C ILE A 17 -9.43 13.43 -6.64
N PRO A 18 -10.73 13.72 -6.88
CA PRO A 18 -11.81 12.86 -6.43
C PRO A 18 -11.69 11.44 -7.00
N LEU A 19 -11.92 10.42 -6.19
CA LEU A 19 -11.83 9.02 -6.63
C LEU A 19 -12.76 8.70 -7.80
N ASP A 20 -13.89 9.37 -7.91
CA ASP A 20 -14.82 9.18 -9.03
C ASP A 20 -14.23 9.67 -10.35
N LEU A 21 -13.43 10.73 -10.36
CA LEU A 21 -12.71 11.19 -11.55
C LEU A 21 -11.57 10.24 -11.93
N GLU A 22 -10.85 9.72 -10.96
CA GLU A 22 -9.84 8.67 -11.18
C GLU A 22 -10.46 7.43 -11.81
N CYS A 23 -11.60 6.99 -11.28
CA CYS A 23 -12.37 5.87 -11.81
C CYS A 23 -12.79 6.11 -13.27
N GLN A 24 -13.32 7.30 -13.57
CA GLN A 24 -13.71 7.68 -14.94
C GLN A 24 -12.50 7.68 -15.88
N TYR A 25 -11.37 8.24 -15.45
CA TYR A 25 -10.13 8.26 -16.23
C TYR A 25 -9.65 6.83 -16.55
N ASP A 26 -9.67 5.92 -15.58
CA ASP A 26 -9.28 4.53 -15.78
C ASP A 26 -10.19 3.83 -16.81
N PHE A 27 -11.50 4.05 -16.76
CA PHE A 27 -12.41 3.50 -17.76
C PHE A 27 -12.17 4.10 -19.15
N LEU A 28 -11.98 5.40 -19.27
CA LEU A 28 -11.72 6.07 -20.53
C LEU A 28 -10.38 5.63 -21.16
N SER A 29 -9.36 5.40 -20.35
CA SER A 29 -8.06 4.90 -20.80
C SER A 29 -8.04 3.40 -21.09
N GLY A 30 -9.14 2.69 -20.82
CA GLY A 30 -9.25 1.23 -20.96
C GLY A 30 -8.50 0.44 -19.87
N ASN A 31 -8.09 1.09 -18.80
CA ASN A 31 -7.41 0.46 -17.68
C ASN A 31 -8.35 0.08 -16.52
N GLY A 32 -9.53 0.70 -16.44
CA GLY A 32 -10.54 0.42 -15.42
C GLY A 32 -11.36 -0.84 -15.72
N ILE A 33 -11.60 -1.64 -14.69
CA ILE A 33 -12.48 -2.81 -14.77
C ILE A 33 -13.49 -2.74 -13.62
N ARG A 34 -14.79 -2.71 -13.97
CA ARG A 34 -15.85 -2.78 -12.96
C ARG A 34 -15.96 -4.21 -12.42
N LEU A 35 -15.76 -4.37 -11.12
CA LEU A 35 -15.88 -5.64 -10.42
C LEU A 35 -17.32 -5.81 -9.89
N THR A 36 -18.02 -6.81 -10.40
CA THR A 36 -19.42 -7.11 -10.05
C THR A 36 -19.58 -8.44 -9.33
N SER A 37 -18.49 -9.21 -9.16
CA SER A 37 -18.56 -10.48 -8.44
C SER A 37 -17.25 -10.79 -7.72
N VAL A 38 -17.29 -11.74 -6.79
CA VAL A 38 -16.10 -12.30 -6.15
C VAL A 38 -15.48 -13.39 -7.04
N GLU A 39 -16.29 -14.16 -7.71
CA GLU A 39 -15.88 -15.28 -8.54
C GLU A 39 -15.73 -14.85 -10.00
N SER A 40 -14.82 -15.50 -10.73
CA SER A 40 -14.55 -15.19 -12.13
C SER A 40 -15.51 -15.90 -13.09
N PHE A 41 -16.10 -17.01 -12.66
CA PHE A 41 -16.93 -17.84 -13.53
C PHE A 41 -18.03 -18.54 -12.74
N ASP A 42 -19.27 -18.42 -13.22
CA ASP A 42 -20.40 -19.21 -12.73
C ASP A 42 -20.56 -20.49 -13.54
N LYS A 43 -20.19 -21.62 -12.93
CA LYS A 43 -20.29 -22.95 -13.55
C LYS A 43 -21.71 -23.38 -13.91
N LYS A 44 -22.72 -22.86 -13.18
CA LYS A 44 -24.13 -23.23 -13.42
C LYS A 44 -24.71 -22.51 -14.63
N ASN A 45 -24.38 -21.22 -14.76
CA ASN A 45 -24.96 -20.35 -15.80
C ASN A 45 -24.00 -20.11 -16.97
N GLN A 46 -22.79 -20.67 -16.93
CA GLN A 46 -21.72 -20.48 -17.93
C GLN A 46 -21.44 -19.00 -18.22
N LYS A 47 -21.60 -18.11 -17.24
CA LYS A 47 -21.35 -16.69 -17.35
C LYS A 47 -19.96 -16.37 -16.83
N ILE A 48 -19.23 -15.55 -17.59
CA ILE A 48 -17.96 -14.97 -17.18
C ILE A 48 -18.27 -13.66 -16.46
N PHE A 49 -17.79 -13.52 -15.22
CA PHE A 49 -17.93 -12.30 -14.45
C PHE A 49 -16.57 -11.61 -14.34
N HIS A 50 -16.58 -10.29 -14.29
CA HIS A 50 -15.40 -9.53 -13.88
C HIS A 50 -15.27 -9.59 -12.36
N GLY A 51 -14.71 -10.68 -11.87
CA GLY A 51 -14.61 -10.97 -10.46
C GLY A 51 -13.24 -10.67 -9.87
N LEU A 52 -13.18 -10.61 -8.54
CA LEU A 52 -11.94 -10.44 -7.77
C LEU A 52 -10.91 -11.54 -8.06
N GLN A 53 -11.36 -12.72 -8.45
CA GLN A 53 -10.54 -13.89 -8.80
C GLN A 53 -10.42 -14.11 -10.31
N SER A 54 -10.69 -13.07 -11.10
CA SER A 54 -10.54 -13.13 -12.56
C SER A 54 -9.06 -13.13 -12.96
N GLU A 55 -8.81 -13.35 -14.24
CA GLU A 55 -7.48 -13.32 -14.85
C GLU A 55 -6.67 -12.06 -14.51
N PHE A 56 -7.33 -10.90 -14.41
CA PHE A 56 -6.68 -9.62 -14.12
C PHE A 56 -6.50 -9.35 -12.62
N PHE A 57 -7.36 -9.92 -11.77
CA PHE A 57 -7.42 -9.60 -10.34
C PHE A 57 -7.24 -10.82 -9.43
N GLY A 58 -7.22 -12.02 -9.97
CA GLY A 58 -6.99 -13.22 -9.20
C GLY A 58 -5.58 -13.28 -8.62
N THR A 59 -5.46 -13.91 -7.46
CA THR A 59 -4.17 -14.30 -6.92
C THR A 59 -3.75 -15.64 -7.50
N ASP A 60 -2.45 -15.97 -7.45
CA ASP A 60 -1.88 -17.21 -7.99
C ASP A 60 -2.59 -18.50 -7.55
N PHE A 61 -3.24 -18.46 -6.37
CA PHE A 61 -3.87 -19.62 -5.76
C PHE A 61 -5.40 -19.56 -5.75
N SER A 62 -5.97 -18.41 -6.02
CA SER A 62 -7.43 -18.24 -6.02
C SER A 62 -8.03 -18.22 -7.41
N SER A 63 -7.26 -17.84 -8.42
CA SER A 63 -7.68 -17.90 -9.82
C SER A 63 -7.34 -19.26 -10.45
N ASP A 64 -8.03 -19.61 -11.53
CA ASP A 64 -7.67 -20.76 -12.35
C ASP A 64 -6.37 -20.51 -13.16
N TRP A 65 -5.81 -19.32 -13.06
CA TRP A 65 -4.63 -18.83 -13.76
C TRP A 65 -3.46 -18.70 -12.78
N ALA A 66 -2.34 -19.34 -13.11
CA ALA A 66 -1.16 -19.36 -12.28
C ALA A 66 -0.22 -18.20 -12.65
N PHE A 67 -0.35 -17.05 -12.02
CA PHE A 67 0.50 -15.90 -12.28
C PHE A 67 1.97 -16.10 -11.88
N LYS A 68 2.23 -16.80 -10.77
CA LYS A 68 3.60 -17.04 -10.29
C LYS A 68 4.31 -18.13 -11.01
N GLU A 69 3.60 -19.21 -11.30
CA GLU A 69 4.19 -20.39 -11.86
C GLU A 69 3.80 -20.47 -13.34
N ARG A 70 4.47 -19.65 -14.08
CA ARG A 70 4.36 -19.56 -15.54
C ARG A 70 4.53 -20.93 -16.16
N TYR A 71 3.69 -21.28 -17.13
CA TYR A 71 3.70 -22.55 -17.81
C TYR A 71 3.42 -23.76 -16.89
N ARG A 72 2.54 -23.61 -15.91
CA ARG A 72 2.15 -24.69 -15.02
C ARG A 72 0.64 -24.77 -14.87
N CYS A 73 0.10 -25.99 -14.78
CA CYS A 73 -1.28 -26.18 -14.35
C CYS A 73 -1.43 -26.12 -12.82
N LYS A 74 -2.64 -25.79 -12.33
CA LYS A 74 -2.93 -25.62 -10.90
C LYS A 74 -2.54 -26.81 -10.01
N CYS A 75 -2.69 -28.04 -10.50
CA CYS A 75 -2.33 -29.24 -9.75
C CYS A 75 -0.85 -29.63 -9.87
N GLY A 76 -0.07 -28.94 -10.69
CA GLY A 76 1.36 -29.22 -10.89
C GLY A 76 1.69 -30.42 -11.78
N LYS A 77 0.69 -31.08 -12.40
CA LYS A 77 0.93 -32.24 -13.28
C LYS A 77 1.73 -31.85 -14.51
N TYR A 78 1.39 -30.73 -15.14
CA TYR A 78 2.10 -30.18 -16.29
C TYR A 78 2.87 -28.93 -15.87
N LEU A 79 4.18 -28.93 -16.13
CA LEU A 79 5.10 -27.86 -15.79
C LEU A 79 6.09 -27.64 -16.94
N GLY A 80 6.25 -26.39 -17.38
CA GLY A 80 7.23 -25.97 -18.39
C GLY A 80 6.62 -25.56 -19.72
N LYS A 81 7.42 -24.83 -20.52
CA LYS A 81 7.02 -24.26 -21.82
C LYS A 81 6.54 -25.31 -22.83
N GLY A 82 7.00 -26.55 -22.71
CA GLY A 82 6.61 -27.65 -23.62
C GLY A 82 5.14 -28.03 -23.55
N TYR A 83 4.46 -27.62 -22.48
CA TYR A 83 3.02 -27.87 -22.28
C TYR A 83 2.16 -26.63 -22.55
N LEU A 84 2.71 -25.56 -23.12
CA LEU A 84 1.97 -24.37 -23.47
C LEU A 84 0.74 -24.67 -24.32
N GLY A 85 -0.43 -24.20 -23.90
CA GLY A 85 -1.71 -24.44 -24.57
C GLY A 85 -2.42 -25.75 -24.17
N PHE A 86 -1.76 -26.65 -23.43
CA PHE A 86 -2.39 -27.87 -22.93
C PHE A 86 -3.39 -27.58 -21.81
N THR A 87 -4.56 -28.19 -21.91
CA THR A 87 -5.54 -28.18 -20.80
C THR A 87 -5.32 -29.42 -19.95
N CYS A 88 -5.11 -29.22 -18.66
CA CYS A 88 -4.85 -30.33 -17.74
C CYS A 88 -6.10 -31.19 -17.54
N ASP A 89 -5.98 -32.47 -17.85
CA ASP A 89 -7.02 -33.48 -17.65
C ASP A 89 -7.42 -33.67 -16.17
N ARG A 90 -6.53 -33.36 -15.22
CA ARG A 90 -6.76 -33.53 -13.79
C ARG A 90 -7.44 -32.33 -13.13
N CYS A 91 -7.08 -31.11 -13.50
CA CYS A 91 -7.57 -29.90 -12.83
C CYS A 91 -8.28 -28.92 -13.78
N GLY A 92 -8.36 -29.22 -15.08
CA GLY A 92 -9.00 -28.39 -16.08
C GLY A 92 -8.30 -27.06 -16.40
N THR A 93 -7.16 -26.77 -15.77
CA THR A 93 -6.43 -25.53 -15.98
C THR A 93 -5.59 -25.61 -17.26
N LYS A 94 -5.67 -24.59 -18.12
CA LYS A 94 -4.82 -24.46 -19.29
C LYS A 94 -3.43 -23.98 -18.89
N VAL A 95 -2.39 -24.59 -19.43
CA VAL A 95 -0.99 -24.20 -19.20
C VAL A 95 -0.66 -23.00 -20.08
N GLU A 96 -0.63 -21.82 -19.50
CA GLU A 96 -0.37 -20.56 -20.20
C GLU A 96 0.61 -19.68 -19.42
N TYR A 97 1.04 -18.63 -20.08
CA TYR A 97 1.83 -17.56 -19.48
C TYR A 97 1.00 -16.29 -19.49
N HIS A 98 0.65 -15.85 -18.30
CA HIS A 98 -0.01 -14.57 -18.11
C HIS A 98 0.91 -13.64 -17.31
N ASP A 99 1.06 -12.43 -17.79
CA ASP A 99 1.74 -11.37 -17.03
C ASP A 99 0.67 -10.46 -16.41
N ILE A 100 0.95 -10.01 -15.19
CA ILE A 100 0.04 -9.08 -14.51
C ILE A 100 0.21 -7.71 -15.14
N ASP A 101 -0.86 -7.20 -15.72
CA ASP A 101 -0.88 -5.82 -16.20
C ASP A 101 -1.12 -4.87 -15.01
N LEU A 102 -0.03 -4.24 -14.56
CA LEU A 102 -0.06 -3.30 -13.44
C LEU A 102 -0.83 -2.00 -13.72
N LYS A 103 -1.18 -1.75 -14.99
CA LYS A 103 -1.99 -0.60 -15.40
C LYS A 103 -3.49 -0.84 -15.22
N LYS A 104 -3.89 -2.08 -15.00
CA LYS A 104 -5.30 -2.42 -14.80
C LYS A 104 -5.71 -2.24 -13.35
N PHE A 105 -6.77 -1.45 -13.13
CA PHE A 105 -7.36 -1.21 -11.83
C PHE A 105 -8.79 -1.75 -11.76
N GLY A 106 -9.13 -2.34 -10.62
CA GLY A 106 -10.49 -2.77 -10.32
C GLY A 106 -11.26 -1.70 -9.58
N TRP A 107 -12.53 -1.55 -9.94
CA TRP A 107 -13.42 -0.60 -9.31
C TRP A 107 -14.73 -1.28 -8.90
N VAL A 108 -15.15 -1.09 -7.67
CA VAL A 108 -16.50 -1.41 -7.19
C VAL A 108 -17.29 -0.11 -7.15
N ILE A 109 -18.44 -0.08 -7.84
CA ILE A 109 -19.25 1.13 -7.96
C ILE A 109 -20.58 0.92 -7.22
N ILE A 110 -20.95 1.91 -6.40
CA ILE A 110 -22.25 1.99 -5.74
C ILE A 110 -23.08 2.98 -6.53
N ASP A 111 -24.09 2.49 -7.26
CA ASP A 111 -24.73 3.28 -8.33
C ASP A 111 -25.48 4.54 -7.83
N HIS A 112 -26.11 4.49 -6.65
CA HIS A 112 -26.98 5.58 -6.17
C HIS A 112 -26.51 6.24 -4.87
N PHE A 113 -25.53 5.66 -4.19
CA PHE A 113 -25.09 6.11 -2.88
C PHE A 113 -23.60 6.37 -2.86
N GLN A 114 -23.18 7.21 -1.92
CA GLN A 114 -21.76 7.52 -1.72
C GLN A 114 -21.29 7.14 -0.33
N ILE A 115 -20.02 6.85 -0.24
CA ILE A 115 -19.29 6.68 1.02
C ILE A 115 -18.22 7.77 1.15
N LEU A 116 -17.63 7.88 2.33
CA LEU A 116 -16.46 8.74 2.52
C LEU A 116 -15.22 8.09 1.87
N SER A 117 -14.45 8.87 1.14
CA SER A 117 -13.11 8.46 0.75
C SER A 117 -12.27 8.16 2.00
N PRO A 118 -11.46 7.09 2.03
CA PRO A 118 -10.77 6.65 3.26
C PRO A 118 -9.86 7.71 3.88
N ILE A 119 -9.22 8.55 3.07
CA ILE A 119 -8.40 9.66 3.55
C ILE A 119 -9.25 10.66 4.34
N TYR A 120 -10.40 11.03 3.79
CA TYR A 120 -11.31 12.00 4.43
C TYR A 120 -12.11 11.38 5.57
N SER A 121 -12.38 10.08 5.53
CA SER A 121 -12.91 9.33 6.68
C SER A 121 -11.96 9.44 7.87
N ALA A 122 -10.66 9.23 7.66
CA ALA A 122 -9.63 9.34 8.69
C ALA A 122 -9.52 10.80 9.24
N LYS A 123 -9.46 11.81 8.35
CA LYS A 123 -9.41 13.22 8.74
C LYS A 123 -10.66 13.66 9.49
N LEU A 124 -11.84 13.26 9.01
CA LEU A 124 -13.10 13.57 9.69
C LEU A 124 -13.18 12.88 11.05
N ALA A 125 -12.77 11.62 11.17
CA ALA A 125 -12.69 10.93 12.45
C ALA A 125 -11.73 11.62 13.43
N GLU A 126 -10.62 12.15 12.95
CA GLU A 126 -9.67 12.93 13.73
C GLU A 126 -10.30 14.27 14.18
N ALA A 127 -10.97 14.99 13.27
CA ALA A 127 -11.63 16.26 13.57
C ALA A 127 -12.72 16.09 14.62
N LEU A 128 -13.62 15.11 14.44
CA LEU A 128 -14.73 14.82 15.35
C LEU A 128 -14.26 14.20 16.67
N GLY A 129 -13.16 13.43 16.65
CA GLY A 129 -12.56 12.80 17.82
C GLY A 129 -13.30 11.58 18.34
N LYS A 130 -13.07 11.25 19.61
CA LYS A 130 -13.61 10.06 20.27
C LYS A 130 -14.45 10.42 21.49
N VAL A 131 -15.44 9.59 21.79
CA VAL A 131 -16.28 9.65 23.00
C VAL A 131 -16.36 8.24 23.55
N ASP A 132 -16.09 8.08 24.83
CA ASP A 132 -16.06 6.79 25.53
C ASP A 132 -15.20 5.73 24.82
N GLY A 133 -14.08 6.17 24.20
CA GLY A 133 -13.16 5.31 23.47
C GLY A 133 -13.54 5.00 22.02
N GLU A 134 -14.75 5.32 21.59
CA GLU A 134 -15.23 5.11 20.21
C GLU A 134 -15.16 6.39 19.38
N SER A 135 -14.89 6.25 18.08
CA SER A 135 -14.92 7.38 17.15
C SER A 135 -16.34 7.95 17.02
N VAL A 136 -16.46 9.27 17.15
CA VAL A 136 -17.74 9.97 16.94
C VAL A 136 -18.27 9.71 15.53
N LEU A 137 -17.41 9.69 14.51
CA LEU A 137 -17.82 9.36 13.14
C LEU A 137 -18.49 7.98 13.07
N ARG A 138 -17.89 6.97 13.71
CA ARG A 138 -18.51 5.63 13.75
C ARG A 138 -19.86 5.63 14.44
N GLN A 139 -20.03 6.39 15.51
CA GLN A 139 -21.31 6.52 16.21
C GLN A 139 -22.36 7.22 15.33
N ILE A 140 -21.97 8.21 14.52
CA ILE A 140 -22.87 8.86 13.55
C ILE A 140 -23.33 7.86 12.49
N LEU A 141 -22.40 7.09 11.93
CA LEU A 141 -22.65 6.14 10.84
C LEU A 141 -23.39 4.86 11.30
N ASN A 142 -23.31 4.51 12.57
CA ASN A 142 -23.88 3.27 13.11
C ASN A 142 -25.39 3.40 13.31
N ARG A 143 -26.12 3.60 12.21
CA ARG A 143 -27.58 3.60 12.22
C ARG A 143 -28.08 2.20 12.52
N ARG A 144 -29.01 2.06 13.47
CA ARG A 144 -29.74 0.82 13.70
C ARG A 144 -31.08 0.90 12.99
N TYR A 145 -31.63 -0.27 12.68
CA TYR A 145 -32.99 -0.39 12.17
C TYR A 145 -33.95 0.03 13.29
N ASP A 146 -34.54 1.21 13.16
CA ASP A 146 -35.39 1.83 14.16
C ASP A 146 -36.79 2.07 13.58
N ASP A 147 -37.79 1.93 14.42
CA ASP A 147 -39.08 2.52 14.15
C ASP A 147 -38.92 4.07 14.09
N PRO A 148 -39.42 4.73 13.00
CA PRO A 148 -39.33 6.19 12.90
C PRO A 148 -39.92 6.93 14.08
N GLN A 149 -40.91 6.31 14.77
CA GLN A 149 -41.59 6.89 15.91
C GLN A 149 -40.95 6.57 17.25
N ASN A 150 -40.09 5.55 17.31
CA ASN A 150 -39.47 5.11 18.56
C ASN A 150 -38.06 4.59 18.31
N PRO A 151 -37.05 5.49 18.14
CA PRO A 151 -35.66 5.08 17.89
C PRO A 151 -35.11 4.28 19.08
N ASP A 152 -34.54 3.10 18.76
CA ASP A 152 -33.96 2.19 19.75
C ASP A 152 -32.61 2.73 20.30
N TYR A 153 -32.70 3.71 21.18
CA TYR A 153 -31.56 4.26 21.91
C TYR A 153 -31.34 3.51 23.21
N THR A 154 -30.13 3.04 23.43
CA THR A 154 -29.71 2.55 24.75
C THR A 154 -29.50 3.71 25.72
N ASP A 155 -29.52 3.45 27.03
CA ASP A 155 -29.20 4.47 28.02
C ASP A 155 -27.87 5.18 27.80
N LYS A 156 -26.89 4.43 27.31
CA LYS A 156 -25.57 4.96 26.89
C LYS A 156 -25.71 5.91 25.70
N ASP A 157 -26.54 5.58 24.72
CA ASP A 157 -26.78 6.44 23.56
C ASP A 157 -27.46 7.74 23.97
N LEU A 158 -28.43 7.68 24.90
CA LEU A 158 -29.13 8.87 25.44
C LEU A 158 -28.17 9.82 26.17
N ILE A 159 -27.20 9.26 26.91
CA ILE A 159 -26.15 10.06 27.55
C ILE A 159 -25.25 10.70 26.49
N ASN A 160 -24.86 9.94 25.47
CA ASN A 160 -24.00 10.41 24.40
C ASN A 160 -24.69 11.45 23.50
N LEU A 161 -25.99 11.34 23.26
CA LEU A 161 -26.79 12.33 22.52
C LEU A 161 -26.72 13.72 23.11
N LYS A 162 -26.66 13.84 24.44
CA LYS A 162 -26.49 15.18 25.10
C LYS A 162 -25.18 15.85 24.76
N LYS A 163 -24.15 15.06 24.49
CA LYS A 163 -22.80 15.55 24.14
C LYS A 163 -22.58 15.62 22.60
N HIS A 164 -23.19 14.71 21.87
CA HIS A 164 -23.02 14.50 20.43
C HIS A 164 -24.38 14.25 19.77
N PRO A 165 -25.09 15.30 19.34
CA PRO A 165 -26.48 15.20 18.89
C PRO A 165 -26.68 14.46 17.57
N PHE A 166 -25.60 14.13 16.87
CA PHE A 166 -25.64 13.56 15.52
C PHE A 166 -25.41 12.04 15.47
N ILE A 167 -25.32 11.36 16.63
CA ILE A 167 -25.13 9.90 16.65
C ILE A 167 -26.30 9.15 16.03
N LYS A 168 -26.03 7.98 15.43
CA LYS A 168 -27.01 7.10 14.78
C LYS A 168 -27.83 7.72 13.63
N LYS A 169 -27.32 8.75 12.99
CA LYS A 169 -28.03 9.40 11.87
C LYS A 169 -27.85 8.69 10.53
N GLY A 170 -26.73 8.01 10.31
CA GLY A 170 -26.41 7.28 9.09
C GLY A 170 -25.55 8.07 8.09
N MET A 171 -25.13 7.38 7.03
CA MET A 171 -24.22 7.91 6.01
C MET A 171 -24.89 9.00 5.17
N GLN A 172 -26.11 8.74 4.71
CA GLN A 172 -26.83 9.69 3.84
C GLN A 172 -27.13 10.98 4.57
N TRP A 173 -27.61 10.89 5.82
CA TRP A 173 -27.85 12.07 6.63
C TRP A 173 -26.55 12.87 6.86
N LEU A 174 -25.44 12.18 7.14
CA LEU A 174 -24.14 12.85 7.31
C LEU A 174 -23.73 13.61 6.05
N ARG A 175 -23.92 13.02 4.88
CA ARG A 175 -23.62 13.67 3.60
C ARG A 175 -24.41 14.96 3.39
N GLU A 176 -25.70 14.91 3.65
CA GLU A 176 -26.59 16.07 3.48
C GLU A 176 -26.32 17.19 4.50
N ASN A 177 -25.91 16.80 5.71
CA ASN A 177 -25.75 17.73 6.84
C ASN A 177 -24.27 17.91 7.27
N ILE A 178 -23.30 17.60 6.40
CA ILE A 178 -21.88 17.65 6.74
C ILE A 178 -21.43 19.02 7.26
N ASN A 179 -21.93 20.11 6.67
CA ASN A 179 -21.58 21.46 7.10
C ASN A 179 -22.07 21.78 8.50
N GLU A 180 -23.28 21.34 8.87
CA GLU A 180 -23.80 21.50 10.23
C GLU A 180 -22.93 20.76 11.24
N VAL A 181 -22.52 19.53 10.91
CA VAL A 181 -21.63 18.71 11.74
C VAL A 181 -20.28 19.41 11.92
N LEU A 182 -19.67 19.89 10.83
CA LEU A 182 -18.38 20.59 10.87
C LEU A 182 -18.48 21.87 11.71
N ASP A 183 -19.55 22.68 11.56
CA ASP A 183 -19.76 23.90 12.32
C ASP A 183 -19.92 23.63 13.82
N TYR A 184 -20.68 22.59 14.17
CA TYR A 184 -20.90 22.22 15.56
C TYR A 184 -19.60 21.81 16.27
N TYR A 185 -18.77 20.99 15.61
CA TYR A 185 -17.53 20.51 16.21
C TYR A 185 -16.40 21.53 16.14
N GLN A 186 -16.33 22.40 15.14
CA GLN A 186 -15.36 23.47 15.07
C GLN A 186 -15.51 24.46 16.23
N ARG A 187 -16.75 24.85 16.58
CA ARG A 187 -17.02 25.72 17.72
C ARG A 187 -16.52 25.11 19.04
N ARG A 188 -16.50 23.78 19.16
CA ARG A 188 -16.06 23.08 20.36
C ARG A 188 -14.57 22.73 20.38
N LYS A 189 -13.94 22.75 19.21
CA LYS A 189 -12.52 22.40 19.02
C LYS A 189 -11.78 23.46 18.22
N PRO A 190 -11.62 24.67 18.76
CA PRO A 190 -10.98 25.78 18.04
C PRO A 190 -9.51 25.51 17.68
N ASN A 191 -8.84 24.62 18.42
CA ASN A 191 -7.47 24.19 18.15
C ASN A 191 -7.31 23.36 16.87
N LYS A 192 -8.40 22.89 16.26
CA LYS A 192 -8.42 22.14 15.01
C LYS A 192 -9.05 22.92 13.85
N LYS A 193 -9.05 24.25 13.93
CA LYS A 193 -9.68 25.12 12.95
C LYS A 193 -9.21 24.82 11.52
N ASP A 194 -7.91 24.69 11.32
CA ASP A 194 -7.31 24.46 10.02
C ASP A 194 -7.79 23.14 9.38
N LEU A 195 -7.92 22.09 10.18
CA LEU A 195 -8.44 20.80 9.72
C LEU A 195 -9.92 20.89 9.29
N PHE A 196 -10.74 21.67 10.00
CA PHE A 196 -12.13 21.91 9.62
C PHE A 196 -12.24 22.75 8.35
N GLU A 197 -11.37 23.74 8.16
CA GLU A 197 -11.30 24.55 6.93
C GLU A 197 -10.84 23.70 5.74
N GLU A 198 -9.86 22.84 5.92
CA GLU A 198 -9.43 21.87 4.90
C GLU A 198 -10.60 20.96 4.49
N LEU A 199 -11.30 20.37 5.45
CA LEU A 199 -12.45 19.50 5.16
C LEU A 199 -13.56 20.23 4.39
N ARG A 200 -13.78 21.53 4.64
CA ARG A 200 -14.76 22.31 3.88
C ARG A 200 -14.31 22.63 2.46
N SER A 201 -13.05 22.98 2.29
CA SER A 201 -12.51 23.32 0.96
C SER A 201 -12.45 22.09 0.03
N GLU A 202 -12.34 20.90 0.59
CA GLU A 202 -12.13 19.64 -0.15
C GLU A 202 -13.37 18.73 -0.17
N GLN A 203 -14.57 19.28 0.06
CA GLN A 203 -15.81 18.48 0.10
C GLN A 203 -16.07 17.68 -1.19
N SER A 204 -15.64 18.17 -2.35
CA SER A 204 -15.76 17.46 -3.62
C SER A 204 -14.95 16.15 -3.67
N CYS A 205 -13.89 16.07 -2.88
CA CYS A 205 -13.05 14.88 -2.78
C CYS A 205 -13.45 13.95 -1.63
N MET A 206 -14.35 14.40 -0.73
CA MET A 206 -14.73 13.63 0.45
C MET A 206 -15.60 12.44 0.12
N TRP A 207 -16.47 12.56 -0.88
CA TRP A 207 -17.50 11.58 -1.19
C TRP A 207 -17.20 10.87 -2.48
N THR A 208 -17.44 9.56 -2.52
CA THR A 208 -17.20 8.74 -3.70
C THR A 208 -18.22 7.63 -3.87
N HIS A 209 -18.60 7.36 -5.11
CA HIS A 209 -19.34 6.17 -5.54
C HIS A 209 -18.40 5.00 -5.82
N SER A 210 -17.11 5.30 -6.06
CA SER A 210 -16.14 4.38 -6.65
C SER A 210 -15.12 3.95 -5.62
N ILE A 211 -14.99 2.65 -5.41
CA ILE A 211 -14.07 2.05 -4.44
C ILE A 211 -12.97 1.34 -5.22
N PRO A 212 -11.69 1.76 -5.09
CA PRO A 212 -10.58 1.11 -5.77
C PRO A 212 -10.28 -0.27 -5.16
N ILE A 213 -10.05 -1.25 -6.01
CA ILE A 213 -9.63 -2.59 -5.63
C ILE A 213 -8.19 -2.81 -6.06
N TYR A 214 -7.34 -3.13 -5.10
CA TYR A 214 -5.92 -3.34 -5.34
C TYR A 214 -5.63 -4.56 -6.19
N THR A 215 -4.56 -4.50 -6.97
CA THR A 215 -4.09 -5.60 -7.80
C THR A 215 -3.71 -6.82 -6.96
N SER A 216 -3.62 -8.00 -7.58
CA SER A 216 -3.22 -9.24 -6.91
C SER A 216 -1.85 -9.17 -6.23
N LEU A 217 -0.95 -8.30 -6.72
CA LEU A 217 0.37 -8.10 -6.11
C LEU A 217 0.32 -7.56 -4.68
N LEU A 218 -0.65 -6.67 -4.40
CA LEU A 218 -0.82 -6.07 -3.08
C LEU A 218 -1.70 -6.90 -2.13
N ARG A 219 -2.32 -7.97 -2.63
CA ARG A 219 -3.22 -8.85 -1.87
C ARG A 219 -2.97 -10.33 -2.12
N THR A 220 -1.71 -10.73 -2.16
CA THR A 220 -1.27 -12.09 -2.43
C THR A 220 -1.90 -13.12 -1.48
N GLU A 221 -2.16 -14.32 -2.00
CA GLU A 221 -2.52 -15.49 -1.20
C GLU A 221 -1.34 -16.48 -1.24
N LEU A 222 -0.96 -17.02 -0.10
CA LEU A 222 0.09 -18.02 -0.03
C LEU A 222 -0.54 -19.41 0.10
N PRO A 223 0.03 -20.44 -0.57
CA PRO A 223 -0.45 -21.80 -0.40
C PRO A 223 -0.19 -22.25 1.05
N GLY A 224 -1.17 -22.92 1.63
CA GLY A 224 -0.96 -23.66 2.85
C GLY A 224 -0.16 -24.93 2.58
N GLU A 225 0.47 -25.49 3.61
CA GLU A 225 1.04 -26.83 3.54
C GLU A 225 -0.03 -27.87 3.19
N LYS A 226 0.37 -29.02 2.63
CA LYS A 226 -0.56 -30.08 2.23
C LYS A 226 -1.56 -30.39 3.36
N GLY A 227 -2.85 -30.08 3.11
CA GLY A 227 -3.95 -30.30 4.08
C GLY A 227 -4.31 -29.09 4.94
N SER A 228 -3.59 -28.00 4.88
CA SER A 228 -3.94 -26.74 5.55
C SER A 228 -4.66 -25.76 4.60
N LYS A 229 -5.39 -24.79 5.17
CA LYS A 229 -6.00 -23.71 4.39
C LYS A 229 -4.93 -22.76 3.89
N ASN A 230 -5.11 -22.23 2.67
CA ASN A 230 -4.26 -21.16 2.14
C ASN A 230 -4.26 -19.96 3.09
N TYR A 231 -3.08 -19.40 3.32
CA TYR A 231 -2.96 -18.14 4.05
C TYR A 231 -3.47 -17.01 3.16
N LYS A 232 -4.50 -16.32 3.63
CA LYS A 232 -5.12 -15.19 2.93
C LYS A 232 -4.91 -13.94 3.75
N LEU A 233 -4.46 -12.86 3.11
CA LEU A 233 -4.41 -11.56 3.74
C LEU A 233 -5.83 -11.10 4.10
N LYS A 234 -5.98 -10.44 5.25
CA LYS A 234 -7.27 -9.89 5.71
C LYS A 234 -7.90 -8.96 4.66
N ILE A 235 -7.09 -8.25 3.90
CA ILE A 235 -7.51 -7.36 2.82
C ILE A 235 -8.38 -8.08 1.77
N ASN A 236 -8.09 -9.34 1.43
CA ASN A 236 -8.92 -10.12 0.51
C ASN A 236 -10.32 -10.39 1.08
N THR A 237 -10.42 -10.57 2.41
CA THR A 237 -11.71 -10.76 3.08
C THR A 237 -12.53 -9.48 3.03
N TYR A 238 -11.93 -8.34 3.30
CA TYR A 238 -12.57 -7.03 3.22
C TYR A 238 -13.06 -6.71 1.81
N MET A 239 -12.23 -6.91 0.80
CA MET A 239 -12.61 -6.68 -0.60
C MET A 239 -13.78 -7.57 -1.05
N LYS A 240 -13.79 -8.84 -0.62
CA LYS A 240 -14.93 -9.74 -0.88
C LYS A 240 -16.23 -9.25 -0.22
N SER A 241 -16.13 -8.74 1.00
CA SER A 241 -17.26 -8.15 1.72
C SER A 241 -17.77 -6.90 1.03
N ILE A 242 -16.89 -5.99 0.63
CA ILE A 242 -17.23 -4.76 -0.10
C ILE A 242 -17.99 -5.07 -1.38
N ILE A 243 -17.49 -5.99 -2.21
CA ILE A 243 -18.17 -6.38 -3.47
C ILE A 243 -19.58 -6.93 -3.20
N LYS A 244 -19.71 -7.84 -2.22
CA LYS A 244 -21.01 -8.42 -1.88
C LYS A 244 -22.01 -7.39 -1.37
N LEU A 245 -21.57 -6.50 -0.49
CA LEU A 245 -22.43 -5.45 0.06
C LEU A 245 -22.82 -4.43 -1.01
N ALA A 246 -21.89 -3.99 -1.85
CA ALA A 246 -22.17 -3.07 -2.95
C ALA A 246 -23.18 -3.67 -3.94
N ASN A 247 -22.99 -4.93 -4.33
CA ASN A 247 -23.98 -5.61 -5.19
C ASN A 247 -25.36 -5.66 -4.54
N SER A 248 -25.43 -6.00 -3.26
CA SER A 248 -26.73 -6.07 -2.55
C SER A 248 -27.42 -4.71 -2.37
N ILE A 249 -26.69 -3.60 -2.55
CA ILE A 249 -27.26 -2.25 -2.62
C ILE A 249 -27.72 -1.96 -4.04
N ASN A 250 -26.91 -2.27 -5.04
CA ASN A 250 -27.19 -2.00 -6.45
C ASN A 250 -28.33 -2.87 -7.02
N GLU A 251 -28.66 -3.99 -6.38
CA GLU A 251 -29.82 -4.83 -6.74
C GLU A 251 -31.16 -4.20 -6.37
N VAL A 252 -31.17 -3.20 -5.48
CA VAL A 252 -32.40 -2.52 -5.04
C VAL A 252 -32.77 -1.46 -6.07
N SER A 253 -33.96 -1.52 -6.62
CA SER A 253 -34.49 -0.52 -7.56
C SER A 253 -34.72 0.82 -6.85
N PRO A 254 -34.47 1.97 -7.50
CA PRO A 254 -34.80 3.29 -6.94
C PRO A 254 -36.27 3.45 -6.56
N ASP A 255 -37.17 2.75 -7.25
CA ASP A 255 -38.63 2.76 -6.95
C ASP A 255 -38.97 2.09 -5.61
N GLU A 256 -38.03 1.30 -5.06
CA GLU A 256 -38.16 0.59 -3.77
C GLU A 256 -37.51 1.36 -2.60
N PHE A 257 -37.08 2.59 -2.79
CA PHE A 257 -36.45 3.41 -1.76
C PHE A 257 -37.45 3.95 -0.74
N ASP A 258 -38.05 3.06 0.04
CA ASP A 258 -38.79 3.42 1.22
C ASP A 258 -37.91 3.63 2.45
N TYR A 259 -38.49 4.06 3.56
CA TYR A 259 -37.77 4.32 4.79
C TYR A 259 -36.97 3.10 5.30
N TYR A 260 -37.59 1.92 5.25
CA TYR A 260 -36.96 0.69 5.77
C TYR A 260 -35.83 0.22 4.88
N THR A 261 -35.99 0.31 3.58
CA THR A 261 -34.99 0.00 2.57
C THR A 261 -33.80 0.95 2.68
N LEU A 262 -34.02 2.26 2.79
CA LEU A 262 -32.97 3.26 2.98
C LEU A 262 -32.21 3.05 4.29
N ASN A 263 -32.89 2.66 5.36
CA ASN A 263 -32.24 2.32 6.62
C ASN A 263 -31.33 1.09 6.50
N SER A 264 -31.82 0.05 5.81
CA SER A 264 -31.01 -1.14 5.50
C SER A 264 -29.79 -0.82 4.65
N ILE A 265 -29.95 0.08 3.67
CA ILE A 265 -28.86 0.57 2.81
C ILE A 265 -27.84 1.33 3.64
N ASP A 266 -28.24 2.23 4.54
CA ASP A 266 -27.34 2.98 5.42
C ASP A 266 -26.48 2.04 6.30
N ILE A 267 -27.09 0.97 6.82
CA ILE A 267 -26.36 -0.05 7.59
C ILE A 267 -25.28 -0.72 6.72
N LYS A 268 -25.64 -1.07 5.46
CA LYS A 268 -24.69 -1.66 4.51
C LYS A 268 -23.58 -0.67 4.12
N LEU A 269 -23.91 0.61 3.89
CA LEU A 269 -22.93 1.67 3.61
C LEU A 269 -21.95 1.86 4.77
N ALA A 270 -22.43 1.86 6.01
CA ALA A 270 -21.57 1.91 7.19
C ALA A 270 -20.65 0.68 7.30
N ALA A 271 -21.15 -0.50 6.90
CA ALA A 271 -20.34 -1.71 6.85
C ALA A 271 -19.25 -1.61 5.75
N ILE A 272 -19.60 -1.14 4.55
CA ILE A 272 -18.63 -0.89 3.46
C ILE A 272 -17.58 0.10 3.93
N GLN A 273 -17.98 1.23 4.52
CA GLN A 273 -17.04 2.24 5.03
C GLN A 273 -16.03 1.64 5.99
N ARG A 274 -16.47 0.82 6.93
CA ARG A 274 -15.59 0.14 7.89
C ARG A 274 -14.57 -0.77 7.20
N GLU A 275 -14.99 -1.53 6.18
CA GLU A 275 -14.11 -2.42 5.43
C GLU A 275 -13.11 -1.62 4.55
N VAL A 276 -13.55 -0.51 3.96
CA VAL A 276 -12.70 0.39 3.18
C VAL A 276 -11.66 1.08 4.08
N ASP A 277 -12.07 1.60 5.22
CA ASP A 277 -11.18 2.22 6.20
C ASP A 277 -10.13 1.22 6.72
N ALA A 278 -10.56 -0.02 7.03
CA ALA A 278 -9.66 -1.09 7.48
C ALA A 278 -8.64 -1.49 6.40
N THR A 279 -9.07 -1.54 5.14
CA THR A 279 -8.20 -1.81 3.99
C THR A 279 -7.18 -0.70 3.81
N PHE A 280 -7.62 0.54 3.89
CA PHE A 280 -6.74 1.71 3.79
C PHE A 280 -5.70 1.74 4.94
N GLU A 281 -6.12 1.47 6.16
CA GLU A 281 -5.23 1.45 7.33
C GLU A 281 -4.13 0.38 7.19
N ILE A 282 -4.49 -0.83 6.72
CA ILE A 282 -3.50 -1.89 6.47
C ILE A 282 -2.47 -1.43 5.44
N ASN A 283 -2.92 -0.93 4.28
CA ASN A 283 -2.01 -0.48 3.23
C ASN A 283 -1.16 0.72 3.67
N TYR A 284 -1.73 1.65 4.41
CA TYR A 284 -0.99 2.80 4.92
C TYR A 284 0.14 2.34 5.85
N LYS A 285 -0.12 1.38 6.74
CA LYS A 285 0.90 0.78 7.61
C LYS A 285 1.97 0.04 6.82
N ASP A 286 1.56 -0.77 5.83
CA ASP A 286 2.48 -1.52 4.97
C ASP A 286 3.38 -0.58 4.13
N LEU A 287 2.96 0.65 3.88
CA LEU A 287 3.77 1.65 3.18
C LEU A 287 4.67 2.46 4.12
N THR A 288 4.16 2.90 5.27
CA THR A 288 4.76 3.98 6.08
C THR A 288 5.42 3.53 7.38
N GLU A 289 5.06 2.39 7.94
CA GLU A 289 5.67 1.91 9.19
C GLU A 289 7.16 1.58 9.02
N LYS A 290 7.88 1.39 10.13
CA LYS A 290 9.34 1.12 10.16
C LYS A 290 9.77 0.00 9.21
N THR A 291 8.92 -1.01 9.02
CA THR A 291 9.12 -2.13 8.09
C THR A 291 8.44 -1.90 6.74
N GLY A 292 7.72 -0.80 6.58
CA GLY A 292 6.97 -0.47 5.37
C GLY A 292 7.87 -0.28 4.15
N VAL A 293 7.27 -0.43 2.96
CA VAL A 293 8.00 -0.41 1.70
C VAL A 293 8.73 0.92 1.48
N ILE A 294 8.06 2.05 1.77
CA ILE A 294 8.68 3.38 1.61
C ILE A 294 9.87 3.50 2.56
N THR A 295 9.68 3.19 3.84
CA THR A 295 10.71 3.35 4.86
C THR A 295 11.88 2.38 4.64
N SER A 296 11.61 1.11 4.32
CA SER A 296 12.64 0.08 4.24
C SER A 296 13.31 -0.04 2.87
N LYS A 297 12.62 0.33 1.77
CA LYS A 297 13.10 0.13 0.41
C LYS A 297 13.38 1.41 -0.36
N VAL A 298 12.66 2.49 -0.06
CA VAL A 298 12.87 3.80 -0.72
C VAL A 298 13.78 4.67 0.14
N LEU A 299 13.39 4.96 1.39
CA LEU A 299 14.19 5.79 2.30
C LEU A 299 15.37 5.04 2.92
N GLY A 300 15.20 3.75 3.20
CA GLY A 300 16.25 2.87 3.74
C GLY A 300 17.13 2.23 2.68
N GLY A 301 17.08 2.70 1.43
CA GLY A 301 17.95 2.24 0.36
C GLY A 301 19.42 2.51 0.69
N ARG A 302 20.29 1.56 0.37
CA ARG A 302 21.74 1.80 0.46
C ARG A 302 22.17 2.68 -0.70
N TYR A 303 22.79 3.80 -0.37
CA TYR A 303 23.48 4.62 -1.37
C TYR A 303 24.82 4.00 -1.70
N ASN A 304 25.29 4.18 -2.93
CA ASN A 304 26.68 3.85 -3.28
C ASN A 304 27.64 4.65 -2.38
N PHE A 305 28.78 4.08 -2.09
CA PHE A 305 29.78 4.68 -1.18
C PHE A 305 29.27 4.88 0.26
N SER A 306 28.37 4.03 0.72
CA SER A 306 27.90 4.05 2.09
C SER A 306 27.96 2.67 2.72
N ALA A 307 28.34 2.63 3.99
CA ALA A 307 28.35 1.43 4.81
C ALA A 307 27.66 1.71 6.14
N ARG A 308 27.21 0.67 6.82
CA ARG A 308 26.67 0.75 8.18
C ARG A 308 27.38 -0.26 9.04
N ASP A 309 27.92 0.22 10.14
CA ASP A 309 28.61 -0.62 11.11
C ASP A 309 28.23 -0.25 12.55
N ILE A 310 28.66 -1.05 13.50
CA ILE A 310 28.46 -0.84 14.94
C ILE A 310 29.68 -0.09 15.47
N LEU A 311 29.43 1.05 16.12
CA LEU A 311 30.47 1.77 16.82
C LEU A 311 30.85 1.01 18.09
N VAL A 312 32.14 0.65 18.18
CA VAL A 312 32.72 -0.01 19.35
C VAL A 312 33.74 0.95 19.93
N PRO A 313 33.73 1.23 21.24
CA PRO A 313 34.77 2.02 21.87
C PRO A 313 36.11 1.28 21.79
N ASP A 314 37.12 1.98 21.32
CA ASP A 314 38.51 1.47 21.35
C ASP A 314 39.27 2.12 22.50
N SER A 315 40.00 1.32 23.24
CA SER A 315 40.89 1.78 24.31
C SER A 315 42.30 2.12 23.81
N GLY A 316 42.50 2.12 22.48
CA GLY A 316 43.76 2.40 21.83
C GLY A 316 44.11 3.88 21.76
N ASN A 317 45.26 4.16 21.17
CA ASN A 317 45.83 5.52 21.05
C ASN A 317 45.29 6.26 19.80
N LEU A 318 43.99 6.21 19.54
CA LEU A 318 43.37 6.97 18.46
C LEU A 318 43.28 8.45 18.84
N ARG A 319 43.56 9.33 17.88
CA ARG A 319 43.28 10.75 18.01
C ARG A 319 41.78 10.99 17.79
N SER A 320 41.31 12.17 18.21
CA SER A 320 39.87 12.53 18.11
C SER A 320 39.34 12.59 16.67
N ASP A 321 40.21 12.72 15.68
CA ASP A 321 39.93 12.76 14.25
C ASP A 321 40.21 11.43 13.52
N GLU A 322 40.53 10.38 14.26
CA GLU A 322 40.82 9.05 13.71
C GLU A 322 39.76 8.04 14.06
N CYS A 323 39.55 7.10 13.15
CA CYS A 323 38.70 5.93 13.39
C CYS A 323 39.32 4.67 12.77
N ILE A 324 39.08 3.53 13.38
CA ILE A 324 39.41 2.23 12.80
C ILE A 324 38.17 1.75 12.02
N LEU A 325 38.36 1.50 10.74
CA LEU A 325 37.32 0.98 9.86
C LEU A 325 37.55 -0.51 9.60
N GLY A 326 36.49 -1.31 9.74
CA GLY A 326 36.56 -2.74 9.44
C GLY A 326 36.75 -3.01 7.94
N TYR A 327 37.26 -4.21 7.60
CA TYR A 327 37.52 -4.64 6.22
C TYR A 327 36.26 -4.57 5.35
N ILE A 328 35.12 -5.10 5.81
CA ILE A 328 33.87 -5.13 5.02
C ILE A 328 33.33 -3.71 4.77
N PRO A 329 33.19 -2.81 5.77
CA PRO A 329 32.84 -1.43 5.53
C PRO A 329 33.77 -0.71 4.54
N PHE A 330 35.06 -0.93 4.61
CA PHE A 330 36.01 -0.37 3.66
C PHE A 330 35.76 -0.88 2.24
N MET A 331 35.51 -2.18 2.08
CA MET A 331 35.20 -2.79 0.80
C MET A 331 33.91 -2.23 0.18
N GLU A 332 32.92 -1.87 0.99
CA GLU A 332 31.66 -1.28 0.53
C GLU A 332 31.82 0.21 0.16
N LEU A 333 32.51 0.99 0.98
CA LEU A 333 32.73 2.43 0.76
C LEU A 333 33.53 2.71 -0.49
N PHE A 334 34.65 1.98 -0.68
CA PHE A 334 35.63 2.21 -1.75
C PHE A 334 35.54 1.14 -2.85
N ARG A 335 34.34 0.63 -3.11
CA ARG A 335 34.10 -0.47 -4.06
C ARG A 335 34.68 -0.20 -5.44
N TYR A 336 34.40 0.97 -6.01
CA TYR A 336 34.78 1.26 -7.40
C TYR A 336 36.28 1.49 -7.53
N GLU A 337 36.89 2.10 -6.55
CA GLU A 337 38.34 2.28 -6.45
C GLU A 337 39.02 0.91 -6.36
N LEU A 338 38.53 0.04 -5.49
CA LEU A 338 39.06 -1.31 -5.32
C LEU A 338 38.88 -2.18 -6.55
N GLU A 339 37.68 -2.15 -7.20
CA GLU A 339 37.46 -2.84 -8.45
C GLU A 339 38.40 -2.34 -9.56
N ASN A 340 38.69 -1.03 -9.60
CA ASN A 340 39.57 -0.44 -10.59
C ASN A 340 41.03 -0.83 -10.35
N GLU A 341 41.52 -0.75 -9.12
CA GLU A 341 42.88 -1.18 -8.76
C GLU A 341 43.09 -2.70 -8.99
N TYR A 342 42.08 -3.50 -8.64
CA TYR A 342 42.07 -4.93 -8.93
C TYR A 342 42.20 -5.22 -10.43
N ARG A 343 41.49 -4.44 -11.27
CA ARG A 343 41.59 -4.55 -12.74
C ARG A 343 42.96 -4.17 -13.27
N LYS A 344 43.56 -3.09 -12.74
CA LYS A 344 44.93 -2.68 -13.12
C LYS A 344 45.95 -3.78 -12.83
N LEU A 345 45.81 -4.43 -11.66
CA LEU A 345 46.73 -5.50 -11.26
C LEU A 345 46.52 -6.82 -12.02
N THR A 346 45.28 -7.16 -12.36
CA THR A 346 44.94 -8.49 -12.91
C THR A 346 44.64 -8.49 -14.40
N GLY A 347 44.44 -7.31 -15.00
CA GLY A 347 44.01 -7.20 -16.40
C GLY A 347 42.58 -7.72 -16.69
N CYS A 348 41.77 -7.98 -15.66
CA CYS A 348 40.46 -8.58 -15.81
C CYS A 348 39.38 -7.60 -16.30
N THR A 349 38.27 -8.14 -16.81
CA THR A 349 37.11 -7.33 -17.22
C THR A 349 36.35 -6.75 -16.02
N PRO A 350 35.57 -5.66 -16.19
CA PRO A 350 34.76 -5.10 -15.11
C PRO A 350 33.81 -6.10 -14.43
N ALA A 351 33.22 -7.01 -15.23
CA ALA A 351 32.33 -8.04 -14.71
C ALA A 351 33.06 -9.07 -13.82
N GLN A 352 34.30 -9.42 -14.19
CA GLN A 352 35.15 -10.30 -13.39
C GLN A 352 35.61 -9.62 -12.10
N ALA A 353 35.98 -8.34 -12.15
CA ALA A 353 36.35 -7.57 -10.97
C ALA A 353 35.18 -7.46 -9.97
N ASN A 354 33.97 -7.16 -10.45
CA ASN A 354 32.75 -7.15 -9.63
C ASN A 354 32.48 -8.52 -8.99
N THR A 355 32.67 -9.60 -9.74
CA THR A 355 32.50 -10.95 -9.20
C THR A 355 33.55 -11.28 -8.13
N ALA A 356 34.79 -10.87 -8.35
CA ALA A 356 35.86 -11.01 -7.35
C ALA A 356 35.57 -10.19 -6.09
N TRP A 357 35.16 -8.92 -6.25
CA TRP A 357 34.76 -8.06 -5.15
C TRP A 357 33.61 -8.66 -4.32
N LYS A 358 32.54 -9.17 -4.96
CA LYS A 358 31.43 -9.86 -4.28
C LYS A 358 31.89 -11.07 -3.47
N LYS A 359 32.86 -11.81 -3.96
CA LYS A 359 33.43 -12.94 -3.21
C LYS A 359 34.25 -12.44 -2.01
N ALA A 360 35.03 -11.38 -2.21
CA ALA A 360 35.88 -10.79 -1.18
C ALA A 360 35.08 -10.09 -0.06
N THR A 361 33.89 -9.57 -0.33
CA THR A 361 32.98 -9.03 0.71
C THR A 361 32.35 -10.13 1.56
N ASN A 362 32.17 -11.33 1.01
CA ASN A 362 31.61 -12.45 1.77
C ASN A 362 32.70 -13.25 2.55
N ARG A 363 33.90 -13.21 2.09
CA ARG A 363 35.04 -13.90 2.71
C ARG A 363 36.30 -13.09 2.50
N PHE A 364 37.10 -12.91 3.56
CA PHE A 364 38.39 -12.22 3.50
C PHE A 364 39.26 -12.70 2.32
N ASP A 365 39.78 -11.74 1.54
CA ASP A 365 40.62 -11.97 0.39
C ASP A 365 41.91 -11.18 0.53
N SER A 366 43.04 -11.88 0.54
CA SER A 366 44.38 -11.27 0.76
C SER A 366 44.78 -10.32 -0.37
N LYS A 367 44.31 -10.53 -1.60
CA LYS A 367 44.63 -9.65 -2.73
C LYS A 367 43.95 -8.29 -2.56
N PHE A 368 42.67 -8.29 -2.22
CA PHE A 368 41.98 -7.04 -1.91
C PHE A 368 42.57 -6.35 -0.69
N TYR A 369 42.97 -7.11 0.32
CA TYR A 369 43.62 -6.55 1.49
C TYR A 369 44.97 -5.86 1.13
N SER A 370 45.78 -6.47 0.29
CA SER A 370 47.05 -5.85 -0.19
C SER A 370 46.78 -4.60 -1.04
N ILE A 371 45.67 -4.56 -1.79
CA ILE A 371 45.25 -3.35 -2.52
C ILE A 371 44.89 -2.24 -1.52
N ILE A 372 44.11 -2.56 -0.47
CA ILE A 372 43.76 -1.61 0.59
C ILE A 372 45.01 -1.03 1.25
N GLU A 373 45.95 -1.90 1.64
CA GLU A 373 47.24 -1.45 2.23
C GLU A 373 48.03 -0.53 1.29
N HIS A 374 48.08 -0.86 0.00
CA HIS A 374 48.73 -0.01 -0.99
C HIS A 374 48.02 1.35 -1.11
N MET A 375 46.67 1.38 -1.21
CA MET A 375 45.92 2.62 -1.29
C MET A 375 46.06 3.52 -0.06
N LEU A 376 46.17 2.95 1.12
CA LEU A 376 46.34 3.69 2.37
C LEU A 376 47.76 4.23 2.53
N ASN A 377 48.78 3.50 2.06
CA ASN A 377 50.19 3.87 2.18
C ASN A 377 50.69 4.81 1.06
N ASP A 378 49.98 4.85 -0.07
CA ASP A 378 50.32 5.77 -1.16
C ASP A 378 49.83 7.18 -0.84
N ARG A 379 50.75 8.14 -0.79
CA ARG A 379 50.45 9.54 -0.42
C ARG A 379 49.49 10.25 -1.39
N GLU A 380 49.47 9.85 -2.64
CA GLU A 380 48.58 10.47 -3.61
C GLU A 380 47.16 9.86 -3.49
N SER A 381 47.06 8.56 -3.42
CA SER A 381 45.76 7.86 -3.29
C SER A 381 45.09 8.14 -1.95
N SER A 382 45.84 8.21 -0.86
CA SER A 382 45.30 8.45 0.49
C SER A 382 44.66 9.83 0.68
N LYS A 383 45.01 10.84 -0.12
CA LYS A 383 44.40 12.17 -0.08
C LYS A 383 42.90 12.16 -0.46
N TYR A 384 42.46 11.16 -1.20
CA TYR A 384 41.09 11.03 -1.68
C TYR A 384 40.26 10.03 -0.89
N LEU A 385 40.83 9.37 0.11
CA LEU A 385 40.18 8.39 0.97
C LEU A 385 39.55 9.06 2.21
N GLY A 386 38.65 9.99 1.99
CA GLY A 386 37.87 10.63 3.07
C GLY A 386 36.55 9.92 3.31
N ILE A 387 36.17 9.77 4.59
CA ILE A 387 34.85 9.25 4.96
C ILE A 387 34.09 10.23 5.84
N LEU A 388 32.78 10.30 5.67
CA LEU A 388 31.90 11.03 6.57
C LEU A 388 31.22 10.02 7.51
N ILE A 389 31.43 10.18 8.81
CA ILE A 389 30.81 9.31 9.82
C ILE A 389 29.62 10.05 10.42
N ASN A 390 28.44 9.40 10.44
CA ASN A 390 27.25 9.87 11.13
C ASN A 390 26.78 8.82 12.14
N ARG A 391 26.50 9.24 13.35
CA ARG A 391 25.89 8.42 14.40
C ARG A 391 24.38 8.70 14.48
N ASN A 392 23.58 7.64 14.53
CA ASN A 392 22.14 7.77 14.77
C ASN A 392 21.79 7.35 16.21
N PRO A 393 21.01 8.17 16.95
CA PRO A 393 20.52 9.51 16.55
C PRO A 393 21.66 10.51 16.41
N SER A 394 21.55 11.40 15.41
CA SER A 394 22.50 12.51 15.25
C SER A 394 22.34 13.43 16.45
N GLU A 395 23.38 13.57 17.25
CA GLU A 395 23.45 14.60 18.28
C GLU A 395 23.80 15.91 17.57
N ALA A 396 22.99 16.94 17.81
CA ALA A 396 23.34 18.27 17.35
C ALA A 396 24.65 18.67 18.02
N LEU A 397 25.63 19.07 17.18
CA LEU A 397 26.89 19.67 17.63
C LEU A 397 26.61 21.06 18.17
#